data_43e96f17e96d796bc51408b9e24ae631
#
_entry.id   43e96f17e96d796bc51408b9e24ae631
#
_cell.length_a   1.000
_cell.length_b   1.000
_cell.length_c   1.000
_cell.angle_alpha   90.00
_cell.angle_beta   90.00
_cell.angle_gamma   90.00
#
_symmetry.space_group_name_H-M   'P 1'
#
loop_
_entity.id
_entity.type
_entity.pdbx_description
1 polymer ?
#
loop_
_entity_poly.entity_id
_entity_poly.type
_entity_poly.pdbx_seq_one_letter_code
_entity_poly.pdbx_strand_id
1 'polypeptide(L)'
;SNKYRMRQGTLLAVSMLLFCIFLLSGCGKLPEGMLKQEKELYTQGQIRMIAATERNRYQNLYTGQLWSVTADGQGNTFESLLKSQIGQFLEELAVVDRMADEQGIQLTSQDEDDINNLAEEYLAYMQVSKDEVLDLYRKYYRADKTVSQMTESKNLEVSDAEAKVIQVERIETDSREKAEELLLQASEEKSDFTSIEEKNSLNSQIKFQLEWGPDLKEPDRSAFALEADEISDIIEKDGRFYIQKCVNAYDQQATALRKERLAQKKKTEAFQKIYLPYQEKYRVRLDGDVWENIDFSAGEGCNSDNFFSLYHSYFSK
;
A
#
# COMPACT_ATOMS: atom_id res chain seq x y z
N SER A 1 -14.34 -21.31 3.62
CA SER A 1 -13.50 -20.78 2.53
C SER A 1 -13.34 -19.24 2.55
N ASN A 2 -14.03 -18.51 3.44
CA ASN A 2 -13.95 -17.04 3.52
C ASN A 2 -12.77 -16.50 4.37
N LYS A 3 -12.11 -17.34 5.16
CA LYS A 3 -10.95 -16.94 5.97
C LYS A 3 -9.67 -16.70 5.16
N TYR A 4 -9.53 -17.35 4.00
CA TYR A 4 -8.36 -17.18 3.14
C TYR A 4 -8.38 -15.89 2.31
N ARG A 5 -9.56 -15.36 2.00
CA ARG A 5 -9.70 -14.16 1.16
C ARG A 5 -9.42 -12.85 1.92
N MET A 6 -9.69 -12.81 3.24
CA MET A 6 -9.39 -11.63 4.08
C MET A 6 -7.89 -11.50 4.41
N ARG A 7 -7.16 -12.64 4.49
CA ARG A 7 -5.71 -12.62 4.75
C ARG A 7 -4.89 -12.10 3.57
N GLN A 8 -5.35 -12.27 2.33
CA GLN A 8 -4.66 -11.75 1.14
C GLN A 8 -4.72 -10.22 1.01
N GLY A 9 -5.80 -9.59 1.47
CA GLY A 9 -5.93 -8.12 1.45
C GLY A 9 -5.02 -7.40 2.44
N THR A 10 -4.82 -7.97 3.62
CA THR A 10 -3.92 -7.44 4.67
C THR A 10 -2.44 -7.68 4.36
N LEU A 11 -2.12 -8.80 3.73
CA LEU A 11 -0.76 -9.13 3.29
C LEU A 11 -0.24 -8.19 2.18
N LEU A 12 -1.13 -7.77 1.28
CA LEU A 12 -0.82 -6.75 0.26
C LEU A 12 -0.48 -5.38 0.87
N ALA A 13 -1.09 -5.02 1.99
CA ALA A 13 -0.86 -3.73 2.65
C ALA A 13 0.53 -3.62 3.28
N VAL A 14 1.07 -4.69 3.86
CA VAL A 14 2.36 -4.65 4.58
C VAL A 14 3.55 -4.82 3.63
N SER A 15 3.45 -5.68 2.61
CA SER A 15 4.44 -5.76 1.52
C SER A 15 4.50 -4.44 0.72
N MET A 16 3.36 -3.78 0.53
CA MET A 16 3.25 -2.47 -0.09
C MET A 16 3.81 -1.34 0.79
N LEU A 17 4.01 -1.56 2.09
CA LEU A 17 4.45 -0.53 3.04
C LEU A 17 5.93 -0.21 2.93
N LEU A 18 6.78 -1.21 2.83
CA LEU A 18 8.17 -0.98 2.47
C LEU A 18 8.26 -0.44 1.03
N PHE A 19 7.38 -0.84 0.14
CA PHE A 19 7.30 -0.37 -1.26
C PHE A 19 6.68 1.03 -1.41
N CYS A 20 5.78 1.48 -0.54
CA CYS A 20 5.18 2.82 -0.59
C CYS A 20 6.08 3.94 -0.07
N ILE A 21 7.12 3.62 0.69
CA ILE A 21 8.16 4.60 1.06
C ILE A 21 8.84 5.17 -0.20
N PHE A 22 8.86 4.41 -1.30
CA PHE A 22 9.59 4.70 -2.53
C PHE A 22 8.92 5.67 -3.51
N LEU A 23 7.62 5.83 -3.48
CA LEU A 23 6.93 6.63 -4.49
C LEU A 23 7.08 8.15 -4.30
N LEU A 24 7.71 8.61 -3.21
CA LEU A 24 7.87 10.02 -2.89
C LEU A 24 9.31 10.56 -3.02
N SER A 25 10.27 9.71 -3.31
CA SER A 25 11.67 10.15 -3.51
C SER A 25 11.84 10.66 -4.92
N GLY A 26 11.67 11.96 -5.09
CA GLY A 26 11.98 12.64 -6.34
C GLY A 26 13.42 12.34 -6.81
N CYS A 27 13.60 12.09 -8.11
CA CYS A 27 14.87 11.92 -8.78
C CYS A 27 15.82 13.10 -8.54
N GLY A 28 16.61 13.04 -7.48
CA GLY A 28 17.78 13.86 -7.32
C GLY A 28 18.98 13.12 -7.91
N LYS A 29 19.53 13.58 -9.05
CA LYS A 29 20.83 13.10 -9.53
C LYS A 29 21.87 13.40 -8.47
N LEU A 30 22.49 12.32 -7.93
CA LEU A 30 23.63 12.43 -7.03
C LEU A 30 24.90 12.77 -7.81
N PRO A 31 25.84 13.53 -7.21
CA PRO A 31 27.12 13.85 -7.85
C PRO A 31 27.92 12.57 -8.12
N GLU A 32 28.37 12.40 -9.35
CA GLU A 32 29.38 11.41 -9.70
C GLU A 32 30.66 11.66 -8.89
N GLY A 33 31.08 10.68 -8.11
CA GLY A 33 32.43 10.74 -7.55
C GLY A 33 32.71 10.10 -6.19
N MET A 34 31.81 9.39 -5.55
CA MET A 34 32.12 8.71 -4.29
C MET A 34 31.52 7.30 -4.19
N LEU A 35 31.93 6.41 -5.07
CA LEU A 35 31.68 4.98 -4.92
C LEU A 35 33.00 4.31 -4.64
N LYS A 36 33.38 4.17 -3.37
CA LYS A 36 34.36 3.14 -2.98
C LYS A 36 33.59 1.84 -2.83
N GLN A 37 34.11 0.81 -3.52
CA GLN A 37 33.74 -0.58 -3.40
C GLN A 37 33.46 -0.96 -1.95
N GLU A 38 32.21 -0.96 -1.56
CA GLU A 38 31.78 -1.81 -0.45
C GLU A 38 31.59 -3.22 -1.02
N LYS A 39 31.97 -4.25 -0.22
CA LYS A 39 31.64 -5.66 -0.46
C LYS A 39 30.22 -5.75 -1.01
N GLU A 40 29.98 -6.67 -1.93
CA GLU A 40 28.63 -6.96 -2.42
C GLU A 40 27.64 -6.93 -1.26
N LEU A 41 26.69 -5.98 -1.34
CA LEU A 41 25.66 -5.79 -0.30
C LEU A 41 24.79 -7.04 -0.14
N TYR A 42 24.55 -7.70 -1.27
CA TYR A 42 23.74 -8.89 -1.40
C TYR A 42 24.37 -9.86 -2.38
N THR A 43 24.17 -11.14 -2.16
CA THR A 43 24.53 -12.17 -3.14
C THR A 43 23.49 -12.19 -4.28
N GLN A 44 23.86 -12.78 -5.43
CA GLN A 44 22.91 -13.02 -6.51
C GLN A 44 21.73 -13.87 -6.08
N GLY A 45 21.95 -14.84 -5.20
CA GLY A 45 20.86 -15.64 -4.61
C GLY A 45 19.86 -14.80 -3.82
N GLN A 46 20.34 -13.88 -2.99
CA GLN A 46 19.47 -12.98 -2.22
C GLN A 46 18.68 -12.02 -3.11
N ILE A 47 19.29 -11.46 -4.14
CA ILE A 47 18.60 -10.61 -5.10
C ILE A 47 17.50 -11.39 -5.84
N ARG A 48 17.78 -12.64 -6.23
CA ARG A 48 16.79 -13.53 -6.84
C ARG A 48 15.63 -13.84 -5.92
N MET A 49 15.84 -14.00 -4.63
CA MET A 49 14.76 -14.25 -3.68
C MET A 49 13.69 -13.15 -3.74
N ILE A 50 14.11 -11.90 -3.73
CA ILE A 50 13.18 -10.76 -3.80
C ILE A 50 12.64 -10.60 -5.22
N ALA A 51 13.47 -10.72 -6.24
CA ALA A 51 13.06 -10.63 -7.64
C ALA A 51 12.01 -11.71 -7.99
N ALA A 52 12.22 -12.95 -7.56
CA ALA A 52 11.29 -14.05 -7.76
C ALA A 52 9.94 -13.81 -7.08
N THR A 53 9.99 -13.38 -5.83
CA THR A 53 8.79 -13.05 -5.05
C THR A 53 7.96 -11.99 -5.74
N GLU A 54 8.56 -10.88 -6.13
CA GLU A 54 7.84 -9.76 -6.77
C GLU A 54 7.39 -10.11 -8.19
N ARG A 55 8.25 -10.74 -9.00
CA ARG A 55 7.88 -11.20 -10.33
C ARG A 55 6.65 -12.12 -10.29
N ASN A 56 6.68 -13.15 -9.45
CA ASN A 56 5.61 -14.12 -9.40
C ASN A 56 4.31 -13.54 -8.84
N ARG A 57 4.39 -12.62 -7.89
CA ARG A 57 3.23 -11.90 -7.39
C ARG A 57 2.47 -11.19 -8.51
N TYR A 58 3.17 -10.46 -9.37
CA TYR A 58 2.55 -9.76 -10.49
C TYR A 58 2.12 -10.70 -11.62
N GLN A 59 2.92 -11.69 -11.95
CA GLN A 59 2.59 -12.64 -13.01
C GLN A 59 1.40 -13.53 -12.67
N ASN A 60 1.17 -13.83 -11.41
CA ASN A 60 -0.02 -14.56 -10.96
C ASN A 60 -1.31 -13.74 -11.06
N LEU A 61 -1.20 -12.42 -11.02
CA LEU A 61 -2.32 -11.49 -11.18
C LEU A 61 -2.57 -11.14 -12.66
N TYR A 62 -1.51 -11.10 -13.45
CA TYR A 62 -1.50 -10.73 -14.86
C TYR A 62 -0.85 -11.84 -15.68
N THR A 63 -0.77 -11.68 -17.00
CA THR A 63 -0.05 -12.64 -17.85
C THR A 63 1.44 -12.28 -17.99
N GLY A 64 2.26 -13.21 -18.49
CA GLY A 64 3.69 -12.95 -18.77
C GLY A 64 3.94 -11.87 -19.82
N GLN A 65 2.93 -11.43 -20.56
CA GLN A 65 3.01 -10.30 -21.48
C GLN A 65 3.23 -8.95 -20.77
N LEU A 66 2.92 -8.88 -19.46
CA LEU A 66 3.10 -7.70 -18.63
C LEU A 66 4.53 -7.14 -18.71
N TRP A 67 5.52 -7.99 -18.76
CA TRP A 67 6.93 -7.61 -18.66
C TRP A 67 7.43 -6.70 -19.78
N SER A 68 6.88 -6.84 -20.97
CA SER A 68 7.21 -6.04 -22.17
C SER A 68 6.33 -4.80 -22.34
N VAL A 69 5.31 -4.62 -21.51
CA VAL A 69 4.42 -3.45 -21.60
C VAL A 69 5.18 -2.19 -21.22
N THR A 70 5.05 -1.14 -22.03
CA THR A 70 5.57 0.19 -21.70
C THR A 70 4.74 0.77 -20.56
N ALA A 71 5.38 1.03 -19.44
CA ALA A 71 4.71 1.39 -18.20
C ALA A 71 4.72 2.91 -17.92
N ASP A 72 5.50 3.68 -18.68
CA ASP A 72 5.57 5.14 -18.55
C ASP A 72 5.71 5.83 -19.92
N GLY A 73 5.61 7.17 -19.92
CA GLY A 73 5.80 7.98 -21.12
C GLY A 73 7.25 8.07 -21.62
N GLN A 74 8.22 7.46 -20.93
CA GLN A 74 9.64 7.45 -21.25
C GLN A 74 10.09 6.17 -21.95
N GLY A 75 9.20 5.22 -22.16
CA GLY A 75 9.48 3.95 -22.83
C GLY A 75 10.03 2.86 -21.91
N ASN A 76 10.05 3.06 -20.58
CA ASN A 76 10.42 2.02 -19.62
C ASN A 76 9.39 0.90 -19.61
N THR A 77 9.86 -0.35 -19.63
CA THR A 77 8.98 -1.51 -19.48
C THR A 77 8.59 -1.72 -18.03
N PHE A 78 7.50 -2.46 -17.80
CA PHE A 78 7.09 -2.83 -16.45
C PHE A 78 8.18 -3.64 -15.74
N GLU A 79 8.89 -4.51 -16.45
CA GLU A 79 10.05 -5.24 -15.91
C GLU A 79 11.15 -4.29 -15.38
N SER A 80 11.53 -3.29 -16.17
CA SER A 80 12.57 -2.35 -15.77
C SER A 80 12.16 -1.50 -14.57
N LEU A 81 10.91 -1.08 -14.50
CA LEU A 81 10.38 -0.35 -13.34
C LEU A 81 10.34 -1.21 -12.09
N LEU A 82 9.89 -2.46 -12.19
CA LEU A 82 9.85 -3.36 -11.04
C LEU A 82 11.26 -3.69 -10.53
N LYS A 83 12.24 -3.93 -11.42
CA LYS A 83 13.64 -4.11 -11.05
C LYS A 83 14.20 -2.87 -10.33
N SER A 84 13.89 -1.68 -10.82
CA SER A 84 14.26 -0.42 -10.15
C SER A 84 13.68 -0.32 -8.74
N GLN A 85 12.42 -0.67 -8.56
CA GLN A 85 11.78 -0.67 -7.25
C GLN A 85 12.39 -1.71 -6.30
N ILE A 86 12.68 -2.91 -6.78
CA ILE A 86 13.35 -3.95 -6.00
C ILE A 86 14.75 -3.48 -5.59
N GLY A 87 15.50 -2.84 -6.49
CA GLY A 87 16.79 -2.27 -6.20
C GLY A 87 16.74 -1.22 -5.10
N GLN A 88 15.78 -0.31 -5.15
CA GLN A 88 15.55 0.68 -4.10
C GLN A 88 15.22 0.02 -2.76
N PHE A 89 14.35 -0.99 -2.76
CA PHE A 89 14.03 -1.75 -1.55
C PHE A 89 15.28 -2.35 -0.91
N LEU A 90 16.14 -2.99 -1.70
CA LEU A 90 17.38 -3.60 -1.21
C LEU A 90 18.39 -2.57 -0.70
N GLU A 91 18.51 -1.43 -1.35
CA GLU A 91 19.34 -0.30 -0.90
C GLU A 91 18.83 0.25 0.45
N GLU A 92 17.52 0.43 0.61
CA GLU A 92 16.92 0.87 1.88
C GLU A 92 17.08 -0.16 2.98
N LEU A 93 16.89 -1.44 2.67
CA LEU A 93 17.10 -2.50 3.64
C LEU A 93 18.55 -2.48 4.17
N ALA A 94 19.53 -2.22 3.31
CA ALA A 94 20.92 -2.07 3.71
C ALA A 94 21.15 -0.84 4.60
N VAL A 95 20.52 0.29 4.30
CA VAL A 95 20.60 1.49 5.15
C VAL A 95 19.96 1.22 6.51
N VAL A 96 18.78 0.61 6.54
CA VAL A 96 18.08 0.31 7.81
C VAL A 96 18.84 -0.73 8.62
N ASP A 97 19.53 -1.67 8.00
CA ASP A 97 20.42 -2.60 8.71
C ASP A 97 21.55 -1.86 9.45
N ARG A 98 22.14 -0.83 8.83
CA ARG A 98 23.11 0.06 9.50
C ARG A 98 22.49 0.92 10.59
N MET A 99 21.27 1.40 10.38
CA MET A 99 20.51 2.09 11.45
C MET A 99 20.31 1.16 12.65
N ALA A 100 19.99 -0.11 12.39
CA ALA A 100 19.86 -1.12 13.44
C ALA A 100 21.14 -1.31 14.25
N ASP A 101 22.30 -1.32 13.60
CA ASP A 101 23.60 -1.36 14.26
C ASP A 101 23.82 -0.14 15.16
N GLU A 102 23.56 1.07 14.67
CA GLU A 102 23.67 2.30 15.46
C GLU A 102 22.72 2.34 16.65
N GLN A 103 21.53 1.78 16.51
CA GLN A 103 20.53 1.71 17.59
C GLN A 103 20.75 0.54 18.55
N GLY A 104 21.76 -0.30 18.28
CA GLY A 104 22.06 -1.49 19.10
C GLY A 104 20.97 -2.55 19.08
N ILE A 105 20.23 -2.67 17.95
CA ILE A 105 19.15 -3.63 17.82
C ILE A 105 19.73 -5.04 17.64
N GLN A 106 19.45 -5.92 18.60
CA GLN A 106 19.91 -7.28 18.63
C GLN A 106 18.74 -8.25 18.44
N LEU A 107 19.05 -9.41 17.85
CA LEU A 107 18.13 -10.56 17.81
C LEU A 107 18.21 -11.33 19.11
N THR A 108 17.06 -11.74 19.64
CA THR A 108 17.00 -12.68 20.77
C THR A 108 17.22 -14.11 20.28
N SER A 109 17.47 -15.05 21.21
CA SER A 109 17.56 -16.47 20.86
C SER A 109 16.25 -16.98 20.23
N GLN A 110 15.11 -16.52 20.71
CA GLN A 110 13.81 -16.87 20.13
C GLN A 110 13.65 -16.34 18.71
N ASP A 111 14.09 -15.10 18.45
CA ASP A 111 14.08 -14.51 17.10
C ASP A 111 14.91 -15.38 16.14
N GLU A 112 16.10 -15.81 16.56
CA GLU A 112 16.97 -16.68 15.74
C GLU A 112 16.33 -18.07 15.49
N ASP A 113 15.67 -18.66 16.47
CA ASP A 113 14.97 -19.94 16.30
C ASP A 113 13.81 -19.79 15.30
N ASP A 114 13.02 -18.74 15.41
CA ASP A 114 11.92 -18.44 14.50
C ASP A 114 12.41 -18.16 13.06
N ILE A 115 13.50 -17.42 12.92
CA ILE A 115 14.14 -17.15 11.62
C ILE A 115 14.72 -18.45 11.03
N ASN A 116 15.32 -19.33 11.82
CA ASN A 116 15.80 -20.62 11.35
C ASN A 116 14.64 -21.48 10.82
N ASN A 117 13.53 -21.58 11.55
CA ASN A 117 12.35 -22.32 11.10
C ASN A 117 11.75 -21.74 9.81
N LEU A 118 11.67 -20.43 9.73
CA LEU A 118 11.22 -19.72 8.53
C LEU A 118 12.14 -20.02 7.33
N ALA A 119 13.45 -19.98 7.52
CA ALA A 119 14.42 -20.26 6.46
C ALA A 119 14.32 -21.69 5.93
N GLU A 120 14.14 -22.68 6.81
CA GLU A 120 13.92 -24.07 6.40
C GLU A 120 12.66 -24.23 5.56
N GLU A 121 11.58 -23.56 5.92
CA GLU A 121 10.34 -23.58 5.14
C GLU A 121 10.53 -22.91 3.77
N TYR A 122 11.21 -21.76 3.73
CA TYR A 122 11.50 -21.05 2.48
C TYR A 122 12.37 -21.86 1.51
N LEU A 123 13.37 -22.59 1.99
CA LEU A 123 14.25 -23.42 1.18
C LEU A 123 13.53 -24.51 0.38
N ALA A 124 12.31 -24.89 0.79
CA ALA A 124 11.49 -25.82 0.01
C ALA A 124 11.02 -25.23 -1.34
N TYR A 125 11.09 -23.92 -1.53
CA TYR A 125 10.55 -23.22 -2.70
C TYR A 125 11.61 -22.70 -3.65
N MET A 126 12.87 -22.56 -3.24
CA MET A 126 13.90 -21.90 -4.05
C MET A 126 15.29 -22.49 -3.82
N GLN A 127 16.08 -22.59 -4.90
CA GLN A 127 17.46 -23.05 -4.84
C GLN A 127 18.42 -21.89 -4.49
N VAL A 128 18.60 -21.69 -3.20
CA VAL A 128 19.56 -20.76 -2.59
C VAL A 128 20.21 -21.44 -1.40
N SER A 129 21.36 -20.96 -0.94
CA SER A 129 21.96 -21.50 0.27
C SER A 129 21.17 -21.09 1.52
N LYS A 130 21.23 -21.93 2.54
CA LYS A 130 20.59 -21.62 3.84
C LYS A 130 21.15 -20.32 4.44
N ASP A 131 22.44 -20.08 4.30
CA ASP A 131 23.08 -18.87 4.83
C ASP A 131 22.58 -17.61 4.15
N GLU A 132 22.35 -17.64 2.83
CA GLU A 132 21.76 -16.52 2.10
C GLU A 132 20.33 -16.21 2.59
N VAL A 133 19.53 -17.24 2.80
CA VAL A 133 18.17 -17.10 3.30
C VAL A 133 18.15 -16.53 4.73
N LEU A 134 18.96 -17.09 5.61
CA LEU A 134 19.08 -16.63 6.99
C LEU A 134 19.54 -15.17 7.07
N ASP A 135 20.57 -14.80 6.32
CA ASP A 135 21.11 -13.43 6.31
C ASP A 135 20.06 -12.42 5.86
N LEU A 136 19.31 -12.72 4.77
CA LEU A 136 18.28 -11.83 4.27
C LEU A 136 17.10 -11.69 5.24
N TYR A 137 16.62 -12.78 5.83
CA TYR A 137 15.55 -12.71 6.83
C TYR A 137 15.97 -12.03 8.12
N ARG A 138 17.21 -12.19 8.56
CA ARG A 138 17.76 -11.45 9.72
C ARG A 138 17.77 -9.94 9.44
N LYS A 139 18.24 -9.52 8.28
CA LYS A 139 18.23 -8.11 7.88
C LYS A 139 16.81 -7.56 7.84
N TYR A 140 15.89 -8.31 7.26
CA TYR A 140 14.49 -7.89 7.16
C TYR A 140 13.82 -7.80 8.54
N TYR A 141 14.05 -8.77 9.41
CA TYR A 141 13.53 -8.76 10.78
C TYR A 141 14.11 -7.61 11.62
N ARG A 142 15.41 -7.38 11.53
CA ARG A 142 16.06 -6.23 12.20
C ARG A 142 15.52 -4.90 11.68
N ALA A 143 15.26 -4.79 10.39
CA ALA A 143 14.64 -3.62 9.79
C ALA A 143 13.24 -3.39 10.35
N ASP A 144 12.42 -4.42 10.45
CA ASP A 144 11.08 -4.36 11.03
C ASP A 144 11.11 -3.91 12.51
N LYS A 145 12.00 -4.48 13.31
CA LYS A 145 12.27 -4.02 14.70
C LYS A 145 12.72 -2.58 14.77
N THR A 146 13.63 -2.16 13.90
CA THR A 146 14.15 -0.79 13.86
C THR A 146 13.05 0.21 13.55
N VAL A 147 12.24 -0.05 12.52
CA VAL A 147 11.09 0.79 12.17
C VAL A 147 10.12 0.90 13.33
N SER A 148 9.76 -0.23 13.96
CA SER A 148 8.83 -0.27 15.08
C SER A 148 9.37 0.51 16.28
N GLN A 149 10.61 0.31 16.66
CA GLN A 149 11.23 0.98 17.81
C GLN A 149 11.39 2.50 17.56
N MET A 150 11.83 2.91 16.38
CA MET A 150 12.05 4.32 16.07
C MET A 150 10.76 5.10 15.88
N THR A 151 9.64 4.44 15.62
CA THR A 151 8.32 5.06 15.47
C THR A 151 7.43 4.91 16.70
N GLU A 152 7.84 4.16 17.72
CA GLU A 152 7.04 3.87 18.91
C GLU A 152 6.59 5.13 19.67
N SER A 153 7.44 6.14 19.76
CA SER A 153 7.14 7.42 20.44
C SER A 153 6.31 8.39 19.58
N LYS A 154 6.01 8.05 18.35
CA LYS A 154 5.23 8.89 17.43
C LYS A 154 3.73 8.68 17.64
N ASN A 155 2.96 9.75 17.52
CA ASN A 155 1.51 9.64 17.54
C ASN A 155 1.03 9.07 16.18
N LEU A 156 0.78 7.77 16.16
CA LEU A 156 0.31 7.03 15.00
C LEU A 156 -1.16 6.63 15.11
N GLU A 157 -1.84 7.04 16.19
CA GLU A 157 -3.24 6.74 16.39
C GLU A 157 -4.13 7.44 15.36
N VAL A 158 -5.14 6.73 14.92
CA VAL A 158 -6.19 7.22 14.02
C VAL A 158 -7.52 7.03 14.73
N SER A 159 -8.29 8.11 14.91
CA SER A 159 -9.62 8.03 15.51
C SER A 159 -10.64 7.46 14.52
N ASP A 160 -11.74 6.93 15.03
CA ASP A 160 -12.86 6.48 14.20
C ASP A 160 -13.46 7.65 13.41
N ALA A 161 -13.51 8.84 14.00
CA ALA A 161 -13.97 10.04 13.31
C ALA A 161 -13.08 10.42 12.12
N GLU A 162 -11.77 10.33 12.29
CA GLU A 162 -10.78 10.60 11.23
C GLU A 162 -10.88 9.58 10.08
N ALA A 163 -11.16 8.33 10.41
CA ALA A 163 -11.27 7.24 9.44
C ALA A 163 -12.69 7.02 8.92
N LYS A 164 -13.66 7.81 9.35
CA LYS A 164 -15.08 7.61 9.09
C LYS A 164 -15.37 7.42 7.60
N VAL A 165 -16.12 6.36 7.31
CA VAL A 165 -16.65 6.05 5.98
C VAL A 165 -18.17 5.98 6.08
N ILE A 166 -18.84 6.58 5.11
CA ILE A 166 -20.29 6.57 4.98
C ILE A 166 -20.70 6.05 3.61
N GLN A 167 -21.96 5.66 3.48
CA GLN A 167 -22.55 5.31 2.19
C GLN A 167 -23.75 6.22 1.91
N VAL A 168 -23.79 6.78 0.72
CA VAL A 168 -24.86 7.65 0.27
C VAL A 168 -25.37 7.24 -1.11
N GLU A 169 -26.63 7.54 -1.36
CA GLU A 169 -27.22 7.57 -2.67
C GLU A 169 -27.39 9.05 -3.09
N ARG A 170 -27.21 9.35 -4.37
CA ARG A 170 -27.15 10.75 -4.84
C ARG A 170 -27.84 10.94 -6.18
N ILE A 171 -28.75 11.89 -6.22
CA ILE A 171 -29.37 12.38 -7.45
C ILE A 171 -28.61 13.63 -7.90
N GLU A 172 -28.21 13.68 -9.17
CA GLU A 172 -27.61 14.83 -9.81
C GLU A 172 -28.54 15.36 -10.91
N THR A 173 -28.83 16.65 -10.91
CA THR A 173 -29.62 17.33 -11.96
C THR A 173 -28.92 18.59 -12.45
N ASP A 174 -29.34 19.08 -13.59
CA ASP A 174 -28.84 20.34 -14.20
C ASP A 174 -29.79 21.53 -13.98
N SER A 175 -30.91 21.34 -13.28
CA SER A 175 -31.93 22.34 -13.04
C SER A 175 -32.40 22.32 -11.59
N ARG A 176 -32.49 23.50 -10.99
CA ARG A 176 -33.02 23.67 -9.62
C ARG A 176 -34.46 23.22 -9.53
N GLU A 177 -35.28 23.58 -10.52
CA GLU A 177 -36.70 23.21 -10.56
C GLU A 177 -36.86 21.69 -10.56
N LYS A 178 -36.02 21.00 -11.33
CA LYS A 178 -36.03 19.53 -11.34
C LYS A 178 -35.60 18.95 -10.00
N ALA A 179 -34.59 19.54 -9.36
CA ALA A 179 -34.14 19.11 -8.03
C ALA A 179 -35.26 19.32 -6.98
N GLU A 180 -35.97 20.42 -7.01
CA GLU A 180 -37.12 20.70 -6.12
C GLU A 180 -38.25 19.68 -6.33
N GLU A 181 -38.60 19.38 -7.58
CA GLU A 181 -39.58 18.31 -7.89
C GLU A 181 -39.16 16.97 -7.32
N LEU A 182 -37.92 16.57 -7.52
CA LEU A 182 -37.40 15.28 -7.05
C LEU A 182 -37.28 15.22 -5.53
N LEU A 183 -36.93 16.32 -4.88
CA LEU A 183 -36.89 16.41 -3.42
C LEU A 183 -38.28 16.23 -2.81
N LEU A 184 -39.29 16.82 -3.40
CA LEU A 184 -40.68 16.62 -2.99
C LEU A 184 -41.11 15.15 -3.11
N GLN A 185 -40.81 14.51 -4.26
CA GLN A 185 -41.07 13.08 -4.46
C GLN A 185 -40.32 12.20 -3.43
N ALA A 186 -39.05 12.51 -3.19
CA ALA A 186 -38.22 11.76 -2.25
C ALA A 186 -38.67 11.92 -0.79
N SER A 187 -39.38 13.01 -0.47
CA SER A 187 -39.86 13.32 0.89
C SER A 187 -41.23 12.73 1.18
N GLU A 188 -41.89 12.09 0.23
CA GLU A 188 -43.18 11.41 0.46
C GLU A 188 -43.01 10.15 1.33
N GLU A 189 -44.00 9.86 2.18
CA GLU A 189 -43.94 8.82 3.21
C GLU A 189 -43.56 7.41 2.68
N LYS A 190 -43.92 7.10 1.45
CA LYS A 190 -43.63 5.80 0.80
C LYS A 190 -42.73 5.90 -0.40
N SER A 191 -41.94 6.94 -0.45
CA SER A 191 -40.98 7.13 -1.56
C SER A 191 -39.85 6.09 -1.56
N ASP A 192 -39.46 5.72 -2.75
CA ASP A 192 -38.26 4.92 -2.99
C ASP A 192 -37.18 5.81 -3.63
N PHE A 193 -36.26 6.28 -2.81
CA PHE A 193 -35.18 7.16 -3.24
C PHE A 193 -34.36 6.53 -4.36
N THR A 194 -34.03 5.25 -4.22
CA THR A 194 -33.26 4.51 -5.23
C THR A 194 -33.96 4.49 -6.58
N SER A 195 -35.28 4.28 -6.62
CA SER A 195 -36.04 4.32 -7.87
C SER A 195 -36.10 5.70 -8.50
N ILE A 196 -36.19 6.76 -7.69
CA ILE A 196 -36.17 8.14 -8.16
C ILE A 196 -34.80 8.47 -8.77
N GLU A 197 -33.75 8.09 -8.09
CA GLU A 197 -32.36 8.26 -8.48
C GLU A 197 -32.04 7.56 -9.82
N GLU A 198 -32.35 6.28 -9.95
CA GLU A 198 -32.12 5.48 -11.16
C GLU A 198 -32.83 6.06 -12.41
N LYS A 199 -34.00 6.67 -12.21
CA LYS A 199 -34.79 7.24 -13.32
C LYS A 199 -34.37 8.65 -13.71
N ASN A 200 -33.81 9.43 -12.82
CA ASN A 200 -33.68 10.87 -12.98
C ASN A 200 -32.27 11.41 -12.84
N SER A 201 -31.32 10.69 -12.21
CA SER A 201 -29.97 11.19 -12.03
C SER A 201 -29.22 11.27 -13.34
N LEU A 202 -28.53 12.38 -13.57
CA LEU A 202 -27.65 12.56 -14.72
C LEU A 202 -26.39 11.72 -14.63
N ASN A 203 -25.94 11.43 -13.41
CA ASN A 203 -24.79 10.57 -13.16
C ASN A 203 -25.24 9.11 -13.14
N SER A 204 -24.55 8.24 -13.88
CA SER A 204 -24.79 6.80 -13.88
C SER A 204 -24.37 6.14 -12.57
N GLN A 205 -23.38 6.71 -11.89
CA GLN A 205 -23.03 6.31 -10.52
C GLN A 205 -23.98 7.02 -9.55
N ILE A 206 -24.75 6.23 -8.85
CA ILE A 206 -25.78 6.71 -7.90
C ILE A 206 -25.44 6.39 -6.45
N LYS A 207 -24.65 5.33 -6.23
CA LYS A 207 -24.18 4.90 -4.89
C LYS A 207 -22.72 5.28 -4.69
N PHE A 208 -22.42 5.91 -3.57
CA PHE A 208 -21.10 6.41 -3.23
C PHE A 208 -20.69 5.93 -1.84
N GLN A 209 -19.48 5.39 -1.75
CA GLN A 209 -18.78 5.23 -0.49
C GLN A 209 -17.86 6.43 -0.31
N LEU A 210 -18.11 7.23 0.71
CA LEU A 210 -17.39 8.47 0.97
C LEU A 210 -16.47 8.30 2.19
N GLU A 211 -15.26 8.79 2.08
CA GLU A 211 -14.26 8.83 3.14
C GLU A 211 -14.15 10.24 3.71
N TRP A 212 -14.18 10.36 5.04
CA TRP A 212 -13.99 11.65 5.70
C TRP A 212 -12.63 12.27 5.36
N GLY A 213 -12.61 13.58 5.22
CA GLY A 213 -11.39 14.37 5.09
C GLY A 213 -11.64 15.85 5.36
N PRO A 214 -10.61 16.60 5.83
CA PRO A 214 -10.75 18.02 6.13
C PRO A 214 -10.97 18.89 4.87
N ASP A 215 -10.56 18.41 3.70
CA ASP A 215 -10.60 19.13 2.44
C ASP A 215 -11.79 18.74 1.54
N LEU A 216 -12.75 17.98 2.09
CA LEU A 216 -13.95 17.60 1.36
C LEU A 216 -14.71 18.83 0.86
N LYS A 217 -15.13 18.74 -0.39
CA LYS A 217 -15.96 19.74 -1.06
C LYS A 217 -17.40 19.23 -1.20
N GLU A 218 -18.30 20.15 -1.49
CA GLU A 218 -19.68 19.76 -1.80
C GLU A 218 -19.75 18.94 -3.11
N PRO A 219 -20.65 17.97 -3.23
CA PRO A 219 -21.68 17.55 -2.25
C PRO A 219 -21.18 16.57 -1.18
N ASP A 220 -19.96 16.07 -1.25
CA ASP A 220 -19.44 15.04 -0.32
C ASP A 220 -19.39 15.55 1.13
N ARG A 221 -18.99 16.81 1.29
CA ARG A 221 -18.89 17.42 2.61
C ARG A 221 -20.20 17.39 3.40
N SER A 222 -21.29 17.81 2.76
CA SER A 222 -22.63 17.86 3.39
C SER A 222 -23.15 16.48 3.73
N ALA A 223 -22.71 15.43 3.01
CA ALA A 223 -23.16 14.07 3.27
C ALA A 223 -22.78 13.58 4.68
N PHE A 224 -21.66 14.03 5.22
CA PHE A 224 -21.20 13.63 6.55
C PHE A 224 -22.00 14.24 7.72
N ALA A 225 -22.84 15.22 7.45
CA ALA A 225 -23.75 15.81 8.42
C ALA A 225 -25.09 15.09 8.52
N LEU A 226 -25.40 14.18 7.59
CA LEU A 226 -26.65 13.45 7.54
C LEU A 226 -26.66 12.27 8.50
N GLU A 227 -27.80 12.06 9.13
CA GLU A 227 -28.09 10.83 9.86
C GLU A 227 -28.52 9.70 8.90
N ALA A 228 -28.54 8.47 9.40
CA ALA A 228 -29.01 7.34 8.59
C ALA A 228 -30.45 7.57 8.14
N ASP A 229 -30.71 7.30 6.86
CA ASP A 229 -31.98 7.51 6.16
C ASP A 229 -32.38 8.98 5.93
N GLU A 230 -31.59 9.92 6.40
CA GLU A 230 -31.83 11.35 6.17
C GLU A 230 -31.55 11.74 4.73
N ILE A 231 -32.43 12.59 4.17
CA ILE A 231 -32.32 13.18 2.84
C ILE A 231 -31.86 14.62 3.01
N SER A 232 -30.87 15.03 2.24
CA SER A 232 -30.32 16.39 2.27
C SER A 232 -31.29 17.41 1.68
N ASP A 233 -31.07 18.67 2.02
CA ASP A 233 -31.50 19.78 1.19
C ASP A 233 -30.80 19.73 -0.18
N ILE A 234 -31.28 20.58 -1.12
CA ILE A 234 -30.64 20.72 -2.44
C ILE A 234 -29.27 21.39 -2.26
N ILE A 235 -28.23 20.74 -2.78
CA ILE A 235 -26.87 21.24 -2.80
C ILE A 235 -26.54 21.71 -4.19
N GLU A 236 -26.17 22.99 -4.33
CA GLU A 236 -25.75 23.57 -5.62
C GLU A 236 -24.23 23.65 -5.67
N LYS A 237 -23.65 23.13 -6.76
CA LYS A 237 -22.24 23.27 -7.05
C LYS A 237 -21.95 23.19 -8.54
N ASP A 238 -21.18 24.15 -9.03
CA ASP A 238 -20.68 24.18 -10.41
C ASP A 238 -21.81 24.02 -11.46
N GLY A 239 -22.99 24.65 -11.24
CA GLY A 239 -24.15 24.57 -12.11
C GLY A 239 -24.89 23.23 -12.08
N ARG A 240 -24.59 22.38 -11.12
CA ARG A 240 -25.30 21.13 -10.84
C ARG A 240 -25.99 21.20 -9.50
N PHE A 241 -27.07 20.42 -9.37
CA PHE A 241 -27.90 20.35 -8.18
C PHE A 241 -27.94 18.90 -7.71
N TYR A 242 -27.69 18.70 -6.41
CA TYR A 242 -27.59 17.38 -5.80
C TYR A 242 -28.59 17.24 -4.67
N ILE A 243 -29.23 16.07 -4.61
CA ILE A 243 -29.99 15.59 -3.48
C ILE A 243 -29.37 14.26 -3.07
N GLN A 244 -29.11 14.06 -1.80
CA GLN A 244 -28.50 12.82 -1.35
C GLN A 244 -29.20 12.27 -0.13
N LYS A 245 -29.20 10.95 -0.05
CA LYS A 245 -29.70 10.19 1.10
C LYS A 245 -28.56 9.44 1.74
N CYS A 246 -28.40 9.59 3.04
CA CYS A 246 -27.45 8.77 3.78
C CYS A 246 -28.02 7.36 3.99
N VAL A 247 -27.38 6.37 3.39
CA VAL A 247 -27.77 4.96 3.52
C VAL A 247 -27.15 4.35 4.78
N ASN A 248 -25.88 4.70 5.02
CA ASN A 248 -25.14 4.25 6.20
C ASN A 248 -24.27 5.41 6.71
N ALA A 249 -24.63 5.96 7.85
CA ALA A 249 -23.94 7.09 8.47
C ALA A 249 -22.59 6.70 9.10
N TYR A 250 -22.31 5.41 9.26
CA TYR A 250 -21.06 4.87 9.77
C TYR A 250 -20.87 3.43 9.29
N ASP A 251 -20.16 3.26 8.19
CA ASP A 251 -19.78 1.93 7.70
C ASP A 251 -18.64 1.37 8.56
N GLN A 252 -19.00 0.51 9.51
CA GLN A 252 -18.08 -0.02 10.50
C GLN A 252 -16.90 -0.80 9.86
N GLN A 253 -17.19 -1.62 8.86
CA GLN A 253 -16.17 -2.44 8.21
C GLN A 253 -15.22 -1.57 7.35
N ALA A 254 -15.78 -0.69 6.55
CA ALA A 254 -14.98 0.21 5.71
C ALA A 254 -14.16 1.19 6.55
N THR A 255 -14.73 1.70 7.65
CA THR A 255 -14.01 2.57 8.61
C THR A 255 -12.86 1.83 9.28
N ALA A 256 -13.05 0.58 9.72
CA ALA A 256 -11.98 -0.20 10.32
C ALA A 256 -10.82 -0.44 9.34
N LEU A 257 -11.12 -0.81 8.09
CA LEU A 257 -10.11 -0.99 7.04
C LEU A 257 -9.37 0.31 6.72
N ARG A 258 -10.10 1.42 6.65
CA ARG A 258 -9.49 2.73 6.43
C ARG A 258 -8.61 3.16 7.60
N LYS A 259 -9.04 2.90 8.83
CA LYS A 259 -8.28 3.19 10.05
C LYS A 259 -6.91 2.50 10.03
N GLU A 260 -6.87 1.23 9.66
CA GLU A 260 -5.62 0.49 9.49
C GLU A 260 -4.73 1.13 8.40
N ARG A 261 -5.31 1.47 7.25
CA ARG A 261 -4.60 2.10 6.14
C ARG A 261 -4.02 3.47 6.51
N LEU A 262 -4.77 4.31 7.22
CA LEU A 262 -4.31 5.60 7.70
C LEU A 262 -3.22 5.48 8.77
N ALA A 263 -3.34 4.53 9.70
CA ALA A 263 -2.32 4.25 10.71
C ALA A 263 -1.00 3.83 10.05
N GLN A 264 -1.07 2.97 9.04
CA GLN A 264 0.09 2.56 8.27
C GLN A 264 0.73 3.73 7.51
N LYS A 265 -0.07 4.60 6.91
CA LYS A 265 0.41 5.81 6.25
C LYS A 265 1.14 6.73 7.23
N LYS A 266 0.59 6.97 8.41
CA LYS A 266 1.24 7.77 9.47
C LYS A 266 2.58 7.17 9.89
N LYS A 267 2.64 5.84 10.06
CA LYS A 267 3.88 5.12 10.40
C LYS A 267 4.94 5.28 9.32
N THR A 268 4.55 5.11 8.06
CA THR A 268 5.43 5.29 6.90
C THR A 268 6.00 6.70 6.83
N GLU A 269 5.16 7.71 6.95
CA GLU A 269 5.57 9.12 6.91
C GLU A 269 6.48 9.49 8.09
N ALA A 270 6.18 8.99 9.29
CA ALA A 270 7.01 9.20 10.47
C ALA A 270 8.39 8.55 10.31
N PHE A 271 8.44 7.32 9.80
CA PHE A 271 9.71 6.64 9.56
C PHE A 271 10.51 7.29 8.43
N GLN A 272 9.89 7.73 7.36
CA GLN A 272 10.56 8.40 6.27
C GLN A 272 11.35 9.64 6.74
N LYS A 273 10.76 10.43 7.62
CA LYS A 273 11.45 11.60 8.21
C LYS A 273 12.69 11.21 9.02
N ILE A 274 12.63 10.06 9.70
CA ILE A 274 13.76 9.53 10.47
C ILE A 274 14.82 8.94 9.52
N TYR A 275 14.40 8.27 8.47
CA TYR A 275 15.25 7.55 7.52
C TYR A 275 16.09 8.47 6.63
N LEU A 276 15.54 9.59 6.14
CA LEU A 276 16.21 10.45 5.17
C LEU A 276 17.63 10.89 5.59
N PRO A 277 17.91 11.31 6.84
CA PRO A 277 19.28 11.62 7.25
C PRO A 277 20.25 10.44 7.18
N TYR A 278 19.77 9.23 7.43
CA TYR A 278 20.59 8.02 7.31
C TYR A 278 20.87 7.64 5.85
N GLN A 279 19.89 7.81 4.98
CA GLN A 279 20.08 7.63 3.55
C GLN A 279 21.19 8.55 3.01
N GLU A 280 21.17 9.81 3.42
CA GLU A 280 22.21 10.78 3.08
C GLU A 280 23.58 10.41 3.67
N LYS A 281 23.61 9.91 4.90
CA LYS A 281 24.83 9.49 5.58
C LYS A 281 25.50 8.30 4.92
N TYR A 282 24.73 7.26 4.61
CA TYR A 282 25.29 5.98 4.15
C TYR A 282 25.41 5.87 2.64
N ARG A 283 24.55 6.54 1.87
CA ARG A 283 24.60 6.60 0.39
C ARG A 283 24.78 5.24 -0.29
N VAL A 284 24.02 4.25 0.18
CA VAL A 284 24.08 2.89 -0.36
C VAL A 284 23.51 2.84 -1.77
N ARG A 285 24.20 2.13 -2.67
CA ARG A 285 23.74 1.88 -4.05
C ARG A 285 24.03 0.44 -4.45
N LEU A 286 23.09 -0.19 -5.13
CA LEU A 286 23.33 -1.44 -5.84
C LEU A 286 23.95 -1.17 -7.20
N ASP A 287 24.91 -2.04 -7.58
CA ASP A 287 25.44 -2.04 -8.93
C ASP A 287 24.36 -2.52 -9.93
N GLY A 288 24.26 -1.86 -11.09
CA GLY A 288 23.33 -2.24 -12.15
C GLY A 288 23.57 -3.64 -12.72
N ASP A 289 24.79 -4.14 -12.63
CA ASP A 289 25.20 -5.47 -13.10
C ASP A 289 24.49 -6.61 -12.37
N VAL A 290 23.93 -6.38 -11.19
CA VAL A 290 23.15 -7.38 -10.43
C VAL A 290 21.95 -7.92 -11.22
N TRP A 291 21.47 -7.17 -12.22
CA TRP A 291 20.31 -7.53 -13.04
C TRP A 291 20.64 -8.32 -14.31
N GLU A 292 21.91 -8.44 -14.69
CA GLU A 292 22.32 -9.07 -15.96
C GLU A 292 21.84 -10.50 -16.15
N ASN A 293 21.70 -11.25 -15.05
CA ASN A 293 21.26 -12.65 -15.06
C ASN A 293 19.81 -12.83 -14.56
N ILE A 294 19.03 -11.77 -14.52
CA ILE A 294 17.64 -11.80 -14.06
C ILE A 294 16.72 -11.37 -15.20
N ASP A 295 15.99 -12.31 -15.76
CA ASP A 295 15.00 -12.11 -16.83
C ASP A 295 13.62 -12.58 -16.37
N PHE A 296 12.71 -11.64 -16.18
CA PHE A 296 11.35 -11.95 -15.75
C PHE A 296 10.55 -12.69 -16.83
N SER A 297 10.81 -12.41 -18.10
CA SER A 297 10.14 -13.06 -19.21
C SER A 297 10.52 -14.54 -19.33
N ALA A 298 11.78 -14.87 -19.09
CA ALA A 298 12.27 -16.25 -19.12
C ALA A 298 11.78 -17.09 -17.93
N GLY A 299 11.47 -16.45 -16.79
CA GLY A 299 11.00 -17.11 -15.59
C GLY A 299 12.01 -18.03 -14.92
N GLU A 300 13.28 -17.91 -15.27
CA GLU A 300 14.32 -18.77 -14.73
C GLU A 300 14.56 -18.52 -13.25
N GLY A 301 14.53 -19.58 -12.45
CA GLY A 301 14.82 -19.53 -11.01
C GLY A 301 13.80 -18.78 -10.16
N CYS A 302 12.63 -18.47 -10.70
CA CYS A 302 11.66 -17.59 -10.06
C CYS A 302 10.33 -18.31 -9.75
N ASN A 303 10.36 -19.28 -8.87
CA ASN A 303 9.17 -20.11 -8.58
C ASN A 303 8.48 -19.79 -7.24
N SER A 304 8.89 -18.73 -6.54
CA SER A 304 8.35 -18.43 -5.22
C SER A 304 7.85 -17.00 -5.11
N ASP A 305 6.61 -16.86 -4.63
CA ASP A 305 6.00 -15.60 -4.18
C ASP A 305 5.96 -15.52 -2.64
N ASN A 306 6.79 -16.31 -1.96
CA ASN A 306 6.61 -16.64 -0.55
C ASN A 306 7.48 -15.83 0.42
N PHE A 307 8.49 -15.08 0.00
CA PHE A 307 9.41 -14.41 0.94
C PHE A 307 8.67 -13.60 2.01
N PHE A 308 7.86 -12.64 1.61
CA PHE A 308 7.13 -11.78 2.54
C PHE A 308 5.95 -12.50 3.20
N SER A 309 5.25 -13.36 2.48
CA SER A 309 4.10 -14.08 3.03
C SER A 309 4.50 -15.05 4.13
N LEU A 310 5.62 -15.76 3.96
CA LEU A 310 6.18 -16.62 5.01
C LEU A 310 6.66 -15.81 6.21
N TYR A 311 7.36 -14.70 5.99
CA TYR A 311 7.79 -13.81 7.06
C TYR A 311 6.60 -13.37 7.93
N HIS A 312 5.53 -12.90 7.31
CA HIS A 312 4.35 -12.46 8.03
C HIS A 312 3.63 -13.59 8.77
N SER A 313 3.69 -14.82 8.28
CA SER A 313 3.12 -15.96 8.98
C SER A 313 3.82 -16.27 10.31
N TYR A 314 5.09 -15.91 10.43
CA TYR A 314 5.89 -16.09 11.65
C TYR A 314 5.83 -14.88 12.59
N PHE A 315 5.82 -13.67 12.07
CA PHE A 315 6.06 -12.45 12.85
C PHE A 315 4.89 -11.47 12.92
N SER A 316 3.84 -11.64 12.14
CA SER A 316 2.64 -10.82 12.28
C SER A 316 1.67 -11.45 13.28
N LYS A 317 1.51 -10.80 14.42
CA LYS A 317 0.50 -11.15 15.43
C LYS A 317 -0.74 -10.27 15.30
#